data_deeb23ed62d79e7fa5190f52c04148bc
#
_entry.id   deeb23ed62d79e7fa5190f52c04148bc
#
_cell.length_a   1.000
_cell.length_b   1.000
_cell.length_c   1.000
_cell.angle_alpha   90.00
_cell.angle_beta   90.00
_cell.angle_gamma   90.00
#
_symmetry.space_group_name_H-M   'P 1'
#
loop_
_entity.id
_entity.type
_entity.pdbx_description
1 polymer ?
#
loop_
_entity_poly.entity_id
_entity_poly.type
_entity_poly.pdbx_seq_one_letter_code
_entity_poly.pdbx_strand_id
1 'polypeptide(L)'
;VSLSANWMWPCRAQEGEDARLYKAVKALSDFCCSLQINVPTGKDSLSMTQKYPDGEKIVSPGTVIVSAGGEVSDIKKIVSPVMKNDLKSRFYHIDFSFDTLQLGGSAFAQSLNKVGSDVPTVKNPEYFRDAFLAVQQLVNEGLIMAGHDISAGGMITTLLEMCFANTEGGMEINLDKFQNTDVVKALFAENPGVIIQVSDKNAPAVKKILDDAGVGYLKIGTPTEERHILVSKDSVTYQFGIDHLRDVWYTTSYLLDRKQSFNGCAEKRFENYKQQPLELAFGPEFTGKLAQYGLNPNRREASGLKAAVIREKGTNSEREMAYAFWLAGFDVKDRSEERRVGK
;
A
#
# COMPACT_ATOMS: atom_id res chain seq x y z
N VAL A 1 2.30 15.56 -3.81
CA VAL A 1 2.05 14.19 -4.31
C VAL A 1 1.93 14.23 -5.82
N SER A 2 2.53 13.25 -6.52
CA SER A 2 2.38 13.01 -7.96
C SER A 2 2.01 11.55 -8.19
N LEU A 3 1.26 11.28 -9.24
CA LEU A 3 0.80 9.94 -9.56
C LEU A 3 1.43 9.43 -10.87
N SER A 4 1.55 8.11 -11.00
CA SER A 4 1.80 7.41 -12.25
C SER A 4 0.69 6.40 -12.47
N ALA A 5 0.06 6.39 -13.64
CA ALA A 5 -1.04 5.49 -13.97
C ALA A 5 -0.61 4.45 -15.01
N ASN A 6 -0.69 3.19 -14.65
CA ASN A 6 -0.35 2.07 -15.53
C ASN A 6 -1.64 1.33 -15.93
N TRP A 7 -1.96 1.37 -17.23
CA TRP A 7 -3.18 0.84 -17.79
C TRP A 7 -2.92 -0.47 -18.53
N MET A 8 -3.61 -1.52 -18.12
CA MET A 8 -3.58 -2.82 -18.78
C MET A 8 -5.00 -3.14 -19.24
N TRP A 9 -5.22 -3.10 -20.56
CA TRP A 9 -6.56 -3.15 -21.12
C TRP A 9 -6.66 -3.97 -22.40
N PRO A 10 -7.72 -4.73 -22.62
CA PRO A 10 -7.88 -5.56 -23.81
C PRO A 10 -8.64 -4.85 -24.93
N CYS A 11 -8.34 -3.57 -25.23
CA CYS A 11 -9.09 -2.76 -26.19
C CYS A 11 -9.29 -3.42 -27.56
N ARG A 12 -8.30 -4.20 -28.00
CA ARG A 12 -8.34 -4.89 -29.31
C ARG A 12 -8.97 -6.28 -29.25
N ALA A 13 -9.41 -6.73 -28.09
CA ALA A 13 -9.85 -8.10 -27.89
C ALA A 13 -11.36 -8.24 -27.84
N GLN A 14 -12.06 -7.19 -27.43
CA GLN A 14 -13.52 -7.21 -27.23
C GLN A 14 -14.12 -5.86 -27.60
N GLU A 15 -15.33 -5.90 -28.15
CA GLU A 15 -16.11 -4.72 -28.51
C GLU A 15 -16.47 -3.93 -27.21
N GLY A 16 -16.38 -2.60 -27.29
CA GLY A 16 -16.71 -1.69 -26.17
C GLY A 16 -15.62 -1.47 -25.14
N GLU A 17 -14.51 -2.21 -25.17
CA GLU A 17 -13.42 -2.07 -24.20
C GLU A 17 -12.65 -0.74 -24.33
N ASP A 18 -12.56 -0.17 -25.50
CA ASP A 18 -12.01 1.16 -25.73
C ASP A 18 -12.88 2.26 -25.10
N ALA A 19 -14.21 2.13 -25.20
CA ALA A 19 -15.14 3.04 -24.53
C ALA A 19 -15.07 2.91 -23.00
N ARG A 20 -14.88 1.69 -22.48
CA ARG A 20 -14.66 1.45 -21.05
C ARG A 20 -13.34 2.08 -20.58
N LEU A 21 -12.26 1.92 -21.36
CA LEU A 21 -10.98 2.57 -21.05
C LEU A 21 -11.13 4.09 -20.99
N TYR A 22 -11.79 4.69 -21.99
CA TYR A 22 -12.04 6.14 -21.99
C TYR A 22 -12.78 6.60 -20.72
N LYS A 23 -13.83 5.88 -20.31
CA LYS A 23 -14.58 6.20 -19.08
C LYS A 23 -13.71 6.08 -17.84
N ALA A 24 -12.87 5.06 -17.74
CA ALA A 24 -11.96 4.85 -16.62
C ALA A 24 -10.90 5.95 -16.55
N VAL A 25 -10.27 6.31 -17.68
CA VAL A 25 -9.30 7.41 -17.74
C VAL A 25 -9.94 8.74 -17.37
N LYS A 26 -11.16 8.99 -17.88
CA LYS A 26 -11.91 10.21 -17.55
C LYS A 26 -12.21 10.29 -16.05
N ALA A 27 -12.67 9.19 -15.43
CA ALA A 27 -12.96 9.16 -14.00
C ALA A 27 -11.70 9.44 -13.15
N LEU A 28 -10.56 8.82 -13.50
CA LEU A 28 -9.29 9.11 -12.83
C LEU A 28 -8.87 10.57 -13.01
N SER A 29 -8.99 11.10 -14.23
CA SER A 29 -8.63 12.49 -14.53
C SER A 29 -9.49 13.46 -13.75
N ASP A 30 -10.81 13.27 -13.73
CA ASP A 30 -11.75 14.13 -13.00
C ASP A 30 -11.44 14.13 -11.49
N PHE A 31 -11.14 12.95 -10.93
CA PHE A 31 -10.75 12.80 -9.53
C PHE A 31 -9.42 13.50 -9.23
N CYS A 32 -8.40 13.28 -10.04
CA CYS A 32 -7.10 13.94 -9.88
C CYS A 32 -7.18 15.47 -9.99
N CYS A 33 -8.01 15.99 -10.93
CA CYS A 33 -8.26 17.41 -11.05
C CYS A 33 -8.93 17.99 -9.79
N SER A 34 -9.91 17.27 -9.23
CA SER A 34 -10.57 17.68 -7.98
C SER A 34 -9.61 17.70 -6.79
N LEU A 35 -8.64 16.78 -6.75
CA LEU A 35 -7.60 16.72 -5.72
C LEU A 35 -6.41 17.65 -6.00
N GLN A 36 -6.33 18.27 -7.17
CA GLN A 36 -5.20 19.08 -7.63
C GLN A 36 -3.88 18.27 -7.66
N ILE A 37 -3.96 17.01 -8.03
CA ILE A 37 -2.82 16.10 -8.14
C ILE A 37 -2.50 15.86 -9.62
N ASN A 38 -1.20 15.97 -9.99
CA ASN A 38 -0.77 15.72 -11.36
C ASN A 38 -0.48 14.23 -11.61
N VAL A 39 -0.64 13.82 -12.87
CA VAL A 39 -0.24 12.50 -13.37
C VAL A 39 0.79 12.73 -14.50
N PRO A 40 2.06 13.00 -14.17
CA PRO A 40 3.07 13.40 -15.15
C PRO A 40 3.53 12.24 -16.03
N THR A 41 3.30 11.01 -15.63
CA THR A 41 3.76 9.82 -16.34
C THR A 41 2.79 8.67 -16.20
N GLY A 42 2.89 7.73 -17.09
CA GLY A 42 2.12 6.50 -17.10
C GLY A 42 2.56 5.58 -18.21
N LYS A 43 1.92 4.43 -18.29
CA LYS A 43 2.21 3.41 -19.30
C LYS A 43 0.91 2.69 -19.63
N ASP A 44 0.73 2.29 -20.88
CA ASP A 44 -0.41 1.49 -21.29
C ASP A 44 -0.01 0.21 -22.03
N SER A 45 -0.84 -0.81 -21.90
CA SER A 45 -0.80 -2.06 -22.62
C SER A 45 -2.23 -2.40 -23.08
N LEU A 46 -2.53 -2.14 -24.35
CA LEU A 46 -3.91 -2.16 -24.86
C LEU A 46 -4.32 -3.46 -25.56
N SER A 47 -3.50 -4.50 -25.51
CA SER A 47 -3.77 -5.79 -26.13
C SER A 47 -3.53 -6.96 -25.16
N MET A 48 -3.93 -6.78 -23.91
CA MET A 48 -3.70 -7.75 -22.83
C MET A 48 -4.53 -9.02 -23.05
N THR A 49 -3.91 -9.97 -23.73
CA THR A 49 -4.52 -11.25 -24.11
C THR A 49 -3.46 -12.33 -24.12
N GLN A 50 -3.74 -13.48 -23.53
CA GLN A 50 -2.94 -14.69 -23.67
C GLN A 50 -3.61 -15.62 -24.67
N LYS A 51 -2.86 -16.09 -25.66
CA LYS A 51 -3.28 -17.12 -26.62
C LYS A 51 -2.49 -18.40 -26.36
N TYR A 52 -3.19 -19.51 -26.31
CA TYR A 52 -2.60 -20.83 -26.10
C TYR A 52 -2.49 -21.59 -27.43
N PRO A 53 -1.59 -22.63 -27.50
CA PRO A 53 -1.39 -23.42 -28.73
C PRO A 53 -2.63 -24.18 -29.20
N ASP A 54 -3.53 -24.53 -28.29
CA ASP A 54 -4.81 -25.19 -28.56
C ASP A 54 -5.90 -24.26 -29.11
N GLY A 55 -5.58 -22.96 -29.26
CA GLY A 55 -6.49 -21.93 -29.75
C GLY A 55 -7.29 -21.22 -28.65
N GLU A 56 -7.16 -21.63 -27.40
CA GLU A 56 -7.77 -20.92 -26.29
C GLU A 56 -7.20 -19.51 -26.17
N LYS A 57 -8.09 -18.58 -25.84
CA LYS A 57 -7.73 -17.17 -25.65
C LYS A 57 -8.29 -16.65 -24.33
N ILE A 58 -7.41 -16.28 -23.42
CA ILE A 58 -7.78 -15.60 -22.18
C ILE A 58 -7.56 -14.10 -22.34
N VAL A 59 -8.60 -13.34 -22.06
CA VAL A 59 -8.62 -11.87 -22.12
C VAL A 59 -8.47 -11.35 -20.69
N SER A 60 -7.48 -10.49 -20.46
CA SER A 60 -7.29 -9.84 -19.15
C SER A 60 -8.45 -8.87 -18.85
N PRO A 61 -8.93 -8.77 -17.63
CA PRO A 61 -9.83 -7.69 -17.24
C PRO A 61 -9.13 -6.32 -17.39
N GLY A 62 -9.92 -5.29 -17.70
CA GLY A 62 -9.41 -3.91 -17.71
C GLY A 62 -8.94 -3.52 -16.31
N THR A 63 -7.67 -3.13 -16.21
CA THR A 63 -7.01 -2.85 -14.93
C THR A 63 -6.23 -1.54 -15.00
N VAL A 64 -6.28 -0.75 -13.95
CA VAL A 64 -5.36 0.38 -13.74
C VAL A 64 -4.63 0.22 -12.42
N ILE A 65 -3.32 0.44 -12.44
CA ILE A 65 -2.50 0.54 -11.23
C ILE A 65 -2.02 1.97 -11.13
N VAL A 66 -2.41 2.64 -10.04
CA VAL A 66 -2.00 4.01 -9.74
C VAL A 66 -0.95 3.95 -8.64
N SER A 67 0.23 4.47 -8.94
CA SER A 67 1.31 4.63 -7.98
C SER A 67 1.41 6.09 -7.57
N ALA A 68 1.55 6.35 -6.27
CA ALA A 68 1.70 7.69 -5.72
C ALA A 68 3.12 7.89 -5.20
N GLY A 69 3.71 9.03 -5.52
CA GLY A 69 4.99 9.47 -4.97
C GLY A 69 4.83 10.81 -4.25
N GLY A 70 5.49 10.95 -3.10
CA GLY A 70 5.46 12.17 -2.31
C GLY A 70 6.75 12.37 -1.54
N GLU A 71 7.09 13.62 -1.26
CA GLU A 71 8.22 13.96 -0.40
C GLU A 71 7.85 13.77 1.07
N VAL A 72 8.73 13.16 1.82
CA VAL A 72 8.66 13.06 3.28
C VAL A 72 9.64 14.05 3.87
N SER A 73 9.13 15.11 4.50
CA SER A 73 9.96 16.20 5.05
C SER A 73 10.71 15.80 6.32
N ASP A 74 10.17 14.87 7.09
CA ASP A 74 10.78 14.36 8.33
C ASP A 74 10.47 12.87 8.50
N ILE A 75 11.48 12.03 8.26
CA ILE A 75 11.35 10.56 8.39
C ILE A 75 11.05 10.08 9.82
N LYS A 76 11.16 10.93 10.82
CA LYS A 76 10.80 10.61 12.21
C LYS A 76 9.29 10.76 12.45
N LYS A 77 8.59 11.44 11.54
CA LYS A 77 7.14 11.65 11.59
C LYS A 77 6.41 10.64 10.69
N ILE A 78 6.72 9.37 10.86
CA ILE A 78 6.05 8.27 10.17
C ILE A 78 5.18 7.49 11.15
N VAL A 79 4.13 6.88 10.64
CA VAL A 79 3.23 6.00 11.39
C VAL A 79 3.48 4.57 10.97
N SER A 80 3.78 3.70 11.93
CA SER A 80 3.89 2.26 11.69
C SER A 80 2.51 1.62 11.69
N PRO A 81 2.25 0.61 10.85
CA PRO A 81 1.00 -0.15 10.91
C PRO A 81 0.90 -1.04 12.16
N VAL A 82 2.02 -1.32 12.81
CA VAL A 82 2.08 -2.24 13.95
C VAL A 82 1.46 -1.62 15.20
N MET A 83 0.37 -2.22 15.68
CA MET A 83 -0.30 -1.76 16.89
C MET A 83 0.64 -1.77 18.10
N LYS A 84 0.43 -0.83 19.01
CA LYS A 84 1.11 -0.77 20.31
C LYS A 84 0.26 -1.45 21.39
N ASN A 85 0.88 -2.28 22.23
CA ASN A 85 0.21 -2.94 23.36
C ASN A 85 0.00 -1.95 24.53
N ASP A 86 -0.70 -0.85 24.24
CA ASP A 86 -1.04 0.17 25.25
C ASP A 86 -2.54 0.15 25.51
N LEU A 87 -2.94 -0.42 26.64
CA LEU A 87 -4.33 -0.53 27.07
C LEU A 87 -5.02 0.84 27.31
N LYS A 88 -4.23 1.92 27.43
CA LYS A 88 -4.73 3.30 27.52
C LYS A 88 -4.78 3.98 26.16
N SER A 89 -5.16 3.22 25.16
CA SER A 89 -5.35 3.71 23.78
C SER A 89 -6.63 3.17 23.17
N ARG A 90 -7.02 3.75 22.03
CA ARG A 90 -8.26 3.43 21.32
C ARG A 90 -8.02 3.35 19.84
N PHE A 91 -8.78 2.48 19.16
CA PHE A 91 -8.83 2.43 17.71
C PHE A 91 -9.98 3.29 17.19
N TYR A 92 -9.66 4.05 16.13
CA TYR A 92 -10.61 4.85 15.40
C TYR A 92 -10.60 4.45 13.92
N HIS A 93 -11.77 4.26 13.37
CA HIS A 93 -11.99 4.19 11.92
C HIS A 93 -12.26 5.61 11.42
N ILE A 94 -11.55 6.02 10.38
CA ILE A 94 -11.76 7.29 9.68
C ILE A 94 -12.16 6.95 8.25
N ASP A 95 -13.37 7.36 7.85
CA ASP A 95 -13.86 7.15 6.50
C ASP A 95 -13.30 8.18 5.54
N PHE A 96 -12.87 7.73 4.35
CA PHE A 96 -12.45 8.59 3.24
C PHE A 96 -13.41 8.53 2.07
N SER A 97 -14.36 7.61 2.07
CA SER A 97 -15.24 7.34 0.94
C SER A 97 -16.43 8.27 0.82
N PHE A 98 -16.94 8.75 1.95
CA PHE A 98 -18.23 9.44 2.04
C PHE A 98 -19.37 8.65 1.38
N ASP A 99 -19.28 7.32 1.44
CA ASP A 99 -20.20 6.39 0.79
C ASP A 99 -20.66 5.27 1.74
N THR A 100 -21.72 4.58 1.34
CA THR A 100 -22.15 3.33 1.98
C THR A 100 -21.16 2.21 1.71
N LEU A 101 -20.96 1.32 2.67
CA LEU A 101 -20.04 0.19 2.53
C LEU A 101 -20.56 -0.80 1.49
N GLN A 102 -19.71 -1.17 0.53
CA GLN A 102 -20.04 -2.03 -0.60
C GLN A 102 -19.03 -3.18 -0.75
N LEU A 103 -19.51 -4.33 -1.23
CA LEU A 103 -18.71 -5.55 -1.36
C LEU A 103 -18.34 -5.90 -2.82
N GLY A 104 -18.87 -5.17 -3.80
CA GLY A 104 -18.60 -5.48 -5.21
C GLY A 104 -17.10 -5.34 -5.53
N GLY A 105 -16.55 -6.33 -6.20
CA GLY A 105 -15.13 -6.39 -6.57
C GLY A 105 -14.18 -6.70 -5.42
N SER A 106 -14.65 -6.76 -4.17
CA SER A 106 -13.79 -7.01 -3.00
C SER A 106 -13.16 -8.40 -3.02
N ALA A 107 -12.05 -8.57 -2.31
CA ALA A 107 -11.43 -9.87 -2.09
C ALA A 107 -12.40 -10.88 -1.47
N PHE A 108 -13.28 -10.41 -0.58
CA PHE A 108 -14.35 -11.25 -0.01
C PHE A 108 -15.32 -11.76 -1.11
N ALA A 109 -15.81 -10.91 -2.00
CA ALA A 109 -16.69 -11.33 -3.08
C ALA A 109 -15.99 -12.31 -4.03
N GLN A 110 -14.73 -12.03 -4.37
CA GLN A 110 -13.90 -12.89 -5.22
C GLN A 110 -13.64 -14.26 -4.59
N SER A 111 -13.42 -14.35 -3.29
CA SER A 111 -13.26 -15.62 -2.57
C SER A 111 -14.48 -16.52 -2.64
N LEU A 112 -15.67 -15.94 -2.88
CA LEU A 112 -16.94 -16.63 -3.10
C LEU A 112 -17.25 -16.87 -4.59
N ASN A 113 -16.27 -16.65 -5.51
CA ASN A 113 -16.46 -16.67 -6.95
C ASN A 113 -17.58 -15.72 -7.46
N LYS A 114 -17.71 -14.58 -6.81
CA LYS A 114 -18.67 -13.51 -7.15
C LYS A 114 -17.93 -12.19 -7.29
N VAL A 115 -18.37 -11.34 -8.22
CA VAL A 115 -17.80 -10.00 -8.37
C VAL A 115 -18.72 -8.96 -7.75
N GLY A 116 -20.05 -9.08 -7.96
CA GLY A 116 -21.00 -8.07 -7.53
C GLY A 116 -20.99 -6.83 -8.43
N SER A 117 -21.99 -5.97 -8.27
CA SER A 117 -22.16 -4.74 -9.06
C SER A 117 -21.89 -3.46 -8.24
N ASP A 118 -22.14 -3.53 -6.93
CA ASP A 118 -22.07 -2.37 -6.03
C ASP A 118 -20.66 -2.28 -5.45
N VAL A 119 -19.82 -1.50 -6.15
CA VAL A 119 -18.40 -1.34 -5.81
C VAL A 119 -18.17 -0.18 -4.84
N PRO A 120 -17.14 -0.25 -3.97
CA PRO A 120 -16.70 0.90 -3.18
C PRO A 120 -16.30 2.07 -4.08
N THR A 121 -16.64 3.28 -3.69
CA THR A 121 -16.28 4.49 -4.44
C THR A 121 -16.00 5.65 -3.51
N VAL A 122 -15.39 6.71 -4.01
CA VAL A 122 -15.30 8.01 -3.36
C VAL A 122 -16.38 8.90 -3.95
N LYS A 123 -17.44 9.16 -3.17
CA LYS A 123 -18.56 10.02 -3.63
C LYS A 123 -18.22 11.50 -3.64
N ASN A 124 -17.35 11.93 -2.75
CA ASN A 124 -16.99 13.34 -2.61
C ASN A 124 -15.45 13.48 -2.57
N PRO A 125 -14.83 13.91 -3.68
CA PRO A 125 -13.38 14.10 -3.74
C PRO A 125 -12.86 15.18 -2.78
N GLU A 126 -13.64 16.22 -2.49
CA GLU A 126 -13.25 17.27 -1.55
C GLU A 126 -13.19 16.72 -0.12
N TYR A 127 -14.20 15.95 0.27
CA TYR A 127 -14.19 15.24 1.54
C TYR A 127 -12.99 14.29 1.67
N PHE A 128 -12.68 13.53 0.62
CA PHE A 128 -11.49 12.65 0.59
C PHE A 128 -10.21 13.46 0.84
N ARG A 129 -10.07 14.61 0.16
CA ARG A 129 -8.92 15.49 0.36
C ARG A 129 -8.84 15.99 1.80
N ASP A 130 -9.96 16.43 2.37
CA ASP A 130 -9.99 16.99 3.72
C ASP A 130 -9.71 15.90 4.77
N ALA A 131 -10.21 14.68 4.58
CA ALA A 131 -9.89 13.53 5.41
C ALA A 131 -8.38 13.19 5.34
N PHE A 132 -7.81 13.18 4.12
CA PHE A 132 -6.38 12.94 3.94
C PHE A 132 -5.53 14.02 4.63
N LEU A 133 -5.87 15.30 4.47
CA LEU A 133 -5.15 16.40 5.10
C LEU A 133 -5.26 16.36 6.63
N ALA A 134 -6.43 16.05 7.17
CA ALA A 134 -6.62 15.88 8.62
C ALA A 134 -5.73 14.77 9.17
N VAL A 135 -5.67 13.61 8.50
CA VAL A 135 -4.77 12.50 8.91
C VAL A 135 -3.31 12.93 8.80
N GLN A 136 -2.90 13.66 7.75
CA GLN A 136 -1.54 14.20 7.64
C GLN A 136 -1.22 15.18 8.79
N GLN A 137 -2.17 15.99 9.22
CA GLN A 137 -2.01 16.85 10.39
C GLN A 137 -1.78 16.02 11.66
N LEU A 138 -2.60 14.97 11.88
CA LEU A 138 -2.43 14.08 13.03
C LEU A 138 -1.05 13.43 13.07
N VAL A 139 -0.52 13.00 11.90
CA VAL A 139 0.83 12.44 11.75
C VAL A 139 1.89 13.50 12.11
N ASN A 140 1.78 14.70 11.56
CA ASN A 140 2.72 15.80 11.77
C ASN A 140 2.78 16.26 13.23
N GLU A 141 1.65 16.21 13.94
CA GLU A 141 1.56 16.57 15.36
C GLU A 141 1.94 15.41 16.29
N GLY A 142 2.23 14.21 15.73
CA GLY A 142 2.63 13.03 16.53
C GLY A 142 1.51 12.49 17.42
N LEU A 143 0.27 12.59 16.98
CA LEU A 143 -0.90 12.19 17.76
C LEU A 143 -1.30 10.73 17.55
N ILE A 144 -0.78 10.07 16.50
CA ILE A 144 -1.08 8.69 16.12
C ILE A 144 0.03 7.76 16.63
N MET A 145 -0.34 6.69 17.30
CA MET A 145 0.58 5.66 17.80
C MET A 145 0.88 4.58 16.76
N ALA A 146 -0.14 4.17 16.02
CA ALA A 146 -0.09 3.23 14.90
C ALA A 146 -1.25 3.52 13.94
N GLY A 147 -1.13 3.14 12.68
CA GLY A 147 -2.21 3.33 11.70
C GLY A 147 -2.00 2.53 10.44
N HIS A 148 -3.09 2.08 9.85
CA HIS A 148 -3.10 1.28 8.63
C HIS A 148 -4.29 1.65 7.75
N ASP A 149 -4.09 1.65 6.44
CA ASP A 149 -5.16 1.85 5.47
C ASP A 149 -6.09 0.63 5.36
N ILE A 150 -7.32 0.88 4.97
CA ILE A 150 -8.26 -0.17 4.59
C ILE A 150 -8.09 -0.43 3.10
N SER A 151 -7.68 -1.66 2.75
CA SER A 151 -7.44 -2.09 1.38
C SER A 151 -8.06 -3.47 1.13
N ALA A 152 -7.42 -4.31 0.32
CA ALA A 152 -7.92 -5.65 -0.02
C ALA A 152 -8.21 -6.48 1.23
N GLY A 153 -9.42 -7.02 1.31
CA GLY A 153 -9.93 -7.78 2.46
C GLY A 153 -10.64 -6.95 3.53
N GLY A 154 -10.67 -5.62 3.38
CA GLY A 154 -11.44 -4.72 4.25
C GLY A 154 -10.88 -4.54 5.65
N MET A 155 -11.70 -4.00 6.55
CA MET A 155 -11.31 -3.65 7.91
C MET A 155 -10.73 -4.83 8.70
N ILE A 156 -11.28 -6.04 8.55
CA ILE A 156 -10.79 -7.20 9.33
C ILE A 156 -9.35 -7.55 8.97
N THR A 157 -9.00 -7.48 7.69
CA THR A 157 -7.62 -7.71 7.24
C THR A 157 -6.70 -6.63 7.78
N THR A 158 -7.08 -5.36 7.71
CA THR A 158 -6.35 -4.23 8.31
C THR A 158 -6.05 -4.46 9.81
N LEU A 159 -7.07 -4.85 10.58
CA LEU A 159 -6.93 -5.10 12.02
C LEU A 159 -5.98 -6.29 12.30
N LEU A 160 -6.06 -7.35 11.51
CA LEU A 160 -5.18 -8.52 11.61
C LEU A 160 -3.74 -8.15 11.26
N GLU A 161 -3.50 -7.42 10.16
CA GLU A 161 -2.18 -6.99 9.73
C GLU A 161 -1.52 -6.05 10.75
N MET A 162 -2.29 -5.21 11.44
CA MET A 162 -1.80 -4.41 12.56
C MET A 162 -1.30 -5.26 13.73
N CYS A 163 -1.77 -6.52 13.86
CA CYS A 163 -1.35 -7.45 14.91
C CYS A 163 -0.24 -8.41 14.49
N PHE A 164 -0.06 -8.67 13.19
CA PHE A 164 0.78 -9.78 12.71
C PHE A 164 2.25 -9.68 13.10
N ALA A 165 2.80 -8.49 13.18
CA ALA A 165 4.20 -8.28 13.56
C ALA A 165 4.45 -8.41 15.08
N ASN A 166 3.39 -8.37 15.90
CA ASN A 166 3.50 -8.55 17.35
C ASN A 166 3.46 -10.03 17.71
N THR A 167 4.06 -10.39 18.82
CA THR A 167 3.98 -11.73 19.43
C THR A 167 2.90 -11.82 20.51
N GLU A 168 2.46 -10.68 21.03
CA GLU A 168 1.52 -10.54 22.13
C GLU A 168 0.42 -9.52 21.79
N GLY A 169 -0.67 -9.58 22.55
CA GLY A 169 -1.77 -8.64 22.45
C GLY A 169 -2.70 -8.89 21.27
N GLY A 170 -3.87 -8.32 21.37
CA GLY A 170 -4.95 -8.37 20.40
C GLY A 170 -5.86 -7.16 20.51
N MET A 171 -7.11 -7.31 20.07
CA MET A 171 -8.05 -6.20 20.01
C MET A 171 -9.46 -6.63 20.40
N GLU A 172 -10.18 -5.74 21.05
CA GLU A 172 -11.63 -5.81 21.22
C GLU A 172 -12.26 -4.69 20.39
N ILE A 173 -13.09 -5.06 19.42
CA ILE A 173 -13.70 -4.18 18.41
C ILE A 173 -15.21 -4.23 18.56
N ASN A 174 -15.84 -3.06 18.63
CA ASN A 174 -17.28 -2.91 18.66
C ASN A 174 -17.76 -2.13 17.42
N LEU A 175 -18.63 -2.77 16.64
CA LEU A 175 -19.15 -2.23 15.38
C LEU A 175 -20.60 -1.72 15.46
N ASP A 176 -21.19 -1.60 16.66
CA ASP A 176 -22.58 -1.15 16.82
C ASP A 176 -22.83 0.26 16.28
N LYS A 177 -21.78 1.07 16.20
CA LYS A 177 -21.83 2.42 15.60
C LYS A 177 -21.96 2.44 14.08
N PHE A 178 -21.66 1.34 13.40
CA PHE A 178 -21.96 1.17 11.98
C PHE A 178 -23.46 0.87 11.80
N GLN A 179 -24.28 1.90 12.00
CA GLN A 179 -25.72 1.80 11.92
C GLN A 179 -26.17 1.40 10.51
N ASN A 180 -27.23 0.60 10.42
CA ASN A 180 -27.82 0.13 9.16
C ASN A 180 -26.83 -0.64 8.24
N THR A 181 -25.76 -1.17 8.81
CA THR A 181 -24.73 -1.94 8.09
C THR A 181 -24.61 -3.31 8.73
N ASP A 182 -24.71 -4.37 7.93
CA ASP A 182 -24.48 -5.72 8.43
C ASP A 182 -22.98 -5.95 8.75
N VAL A 183 -22.69 -6.95 9.56
CA VAL A 183 -21.33 -7.24 10.04
C VAL A 183 -20.37 -7.60 8.89
N VAL A 184 -20.87 -8.28 7.84
CA VAL A 184 -20.03 -8.67 6.69
C VAL A 184 -19.61 -7.44 5.92
N LYS A 185 -20.50 -6.50 5.63
CA LYS A 185 -20.15 -5.23 5.01
C LYS A 185 -19.18 -4.41 5.86
N ALA A 186 -19.43 -4.33 7.18
CA ALA A 186 -18.55 -3.59 8.08
C ALA A 186 -17.14 -4.15 8.13
N LEU A 187 -16.96 -5.47 8.03
CA LEU A 187 -15.66 -6.13 8.12
C LEU A 187 -14.94 -6.23 6.78
N PHE A 188 -15.65 -6.46 5.67
CA PHE A 188 -15.06 -6.86 4.40
C PHE A 188 -15.21 -5.84 3.26
N ALA A 189 -15.92 -4.73 3.48
CA ALA A 189 -15.96 -3.67 2.47
C ALA A 189 -14.59 -2.99 2.35
N GLU A 190 -14.19 -2.73 1.11
CA GLU A 190 -12.91 -2.12 0.76
C GLU A 190 -13.07 -0.62 0.44
N ASN A 191 -14.03 0.04 1.10
CA ASN A 191 -14.15 1.49 1.01
C ASN A 191 -12.89 2.15 1.56
N PRO A 192 -12.35 3.18 0.88
CA PRO A 192 -11.13 3.84 1.34
C PRO A 192 -11.32 4.48 2.72
N GLY A 193 -10.38 4.21 3.60
CA GLY A 193 -10.36 4.69 4.97
C GLY A 193 -9.09 4.25 5.67
N VAL A 194 -8.94 4.63 6.92
CA VAL A 194 -7.81 4.22 7.76
C VAL A 194 -8.27 3.83 9.16
N ILE A 195 -7.55 2.90 9.76
CA ILE A 195 -7.62 2.60 11.18
C ILE A 195 -6.42 3.25 11.86
N ILE A 196 -6.67 4.05 12.89
CA ILE A 196 -5.61 4.63 13.70
C ILE A 196 -5.74 4.24 15.16
N GLN A 197 -4.60 4.06 15.82
CA GLN A 197 -4.49 3.89 17.26
C GLN A 197 -4.05 5.20 17.90
N VAL A 198 -4.78 5.65 18.92
CA VAL A 198 -4.57 6.92 19.58
C VAL A 198 -4.59 6.71 21.09
N SER A 199 -3.64 7.30 21.84
CA SER A 199 -3.67 7.27 23.30
C SER A 199 -4.86 8.03 23.86
N ASP A 200 -5.38 7.62 25.02
CA ASP A 200 -6.46 8.33 25.71
C ASP A 200 -6.13 9.81 25.95
N LYS A 201 -4.84 10.11 26.16
CA LYS A 201 -4.34 11.48 26.33
C LYS A 201 -4.54 12.33 25.07
N ASN A 202 -4.27 11.76 23.89
CA ASN A 202 -4.32 12.50 22.62
C ASN A 202 -5.73 12.50 21.99
N ALA A 203 -6.63 11.64 22.45
CA ALA A 203 -7.96 11.48 21.88
C ALA A 203 -8.76 12.78 21.76
N PRO A 204 -8.74 13.72 22.74
CA PRO A 204 -9.45 15.00 22.58
C PRO A 204 -8.91 15.87 21.44
N ALA A 205 -7.58 15.92 21.25
CA ALA A 205 -6.95 16.69 20.16
C ALA A 205 -7.25 16.06 18.80
N VAL A 206 -7.17 14.73 18.70
CA VAL A 206 -7.53 14.00 17.47
C VAL A 206 -8.96 14.28 17.05
N LYS A 207 -9.91 14.15 17.99
CA LYS A 207 -11.32 14.44 17.71
C LYS A 207 -11.52 15.86 17.23
N LYS A 208 -10.90 16.85 17.91
CA LYS A 208 -11.01 18.25 17.53
C LYS A 208 -10.55 18.49 16.09
N ILE A 209 -9.41 17.92 15.68
CA ILE A 209 -8.88 18.07 14.31
C ILE A 209 -9.84 17.45 13.29
N LEU A 210 -10.38 16.26 13.56
CA LEU A 210 -11.32 15.60 12.66
C LEU A 210 -12.66 16.34 12.58
N ASP A 211 -13.19 16.82 13.71
CA ASP A 211 -14.42 17.61 13.78
C ASP A 211 -14.27 18.97 13.05
N ASP A 212 -13.16 19.67 13.27
CA ASP A 212 -12.85 20.93 12.59
C ASP A 212 -12.73 20.77 11.06
N ALA A 213 -12.26 19.61 10.60
CA ALA A 213 -12.16 19.25 9.19
C ALA A 213 -13.48 18.67 8.61
N GLY A 214 -14.51 18.47 9.41
CA GLY A 214 -15.77 17.83 8.99
C GLY A 214 -15.63 16.35 8.57
N VAL A 215 -14.63 15.65 9.12
CA VAL A 215 -14.30 14.27 8.76
C VAL A 215 -14.99 13.29 9.70
N GLY A 216 -15.71 12.33 9.12
CA GLY A 216 -16.38 11.26 9.86
C GLY A 216 -15.40 10.24 10.45
N TYR A 217 -15.57 9.94 11.74
CA TYR A 217 -14.80 8.92 12.42
C TYR A 217 -15.64 8.16 13.44
N LEU A 218 -15.25 6.92 13.70
CA LEU A 218 -15.88 6.08 14.72
C LEU A 218 -14.80 5.52 15.66
N LYS A 219 -15.00 5.66 16.97
CA LYS A 219 -14.24 4.88 17.93
C LYS A 219 -14.75 3.45 17.87
N ILE A 220 -13.90 2.51 17.46
CA ILE A 220 -14.26 1.12 17.19
C ILE A 220 -13.73 0.12 18.20
N GLY A 221 -12.74 0.44 19.03
CA GLY A 221 -12.22 -0.56 19.95
C GLY A 221 -11.02 -0.15 20.78
N THR A 222 -10.42 -1.15 21.42
CA THR A 222 -9.28 -1.03 22.34
C THR A 222 -8.32 -2.20 22.17
N PRO A 223 -7.00 -2.04 22.47
CA PRO A 223 -6.10 -3.17 22.60
C PRO A 223 -6.48 -4.05 23.80
N THR A 224 -6.12 -5.33 23.73
CA THR A 224 -6.24 -6.32 24.81
C THR A 224 -4.93 -7.08 25.00
N GLU A 225 -4.77 -7.74 26.14
CA GLU A 225 -3.59 -8.59 26.40
C GLU A 225 -3.67 -9.94 25.68
N GLU A 226 -4.87 -10.40 25.36
CA GLU A 226 -5.09 -11.69 24.75
C GLU A 226 -4.82 -11.70 23.24
N ARG A 227 -4.27 -12.81 22.75
CA ARG A 227 -3.80 -12.94 21.35
C ARG A 227 -4.92 -13.30 20.37
N HIS A 228 -5.99 -12.51 20.33
CA HIS A 228 -7.09 -12.63 19.38
C HIS A 228 -7.76 -11.28 19.11
N ILE A 229 -8.54 -11.20 18.06
CA ILE A 229 -9.43 -10.07 17.81
C ILE A 229 -10.85 -10.53 18.11
N LEU A 230 -11.50 -9.86 19.07
CA LEU A 230 -12.94 -10.01 19.32
C LEU A 230 -13.67 -8.89 18.60
N VAL A 231 -14.66 -9.25 17.79
CA VAL A 231 -15.52 -8.28 17.10
C VAL A 231 -16.94 -8.49 17.57
N SER A 232 -17.56 -7.47 18.15
CA SER A 232 -18.96 -7.46 18.54
C SER A 232 -19.80 -6.58 17.63
N LYS A 233 -20.98 -7.06 17.26
CA LYS A 233 -22.03 -6.31 16.58
C LYS A 233 -23.39 -6.91 16.87
N ASP A 234 -24.37 -6.07 17.23
CA ASP A 234 -25.76 -6.46 17.47
C ASP A 234 -25.87 -7.65 18.44
N SER A 235 -25.11 -7.63 19.54
CA SER A 235 -25.03 -8.68 20.57
C SER A 235 -24.42 -10.02 20.11
N VAL A 236 -23.87 -10.10 18.90
CA VAL A 236 -23.11 -11.27 18.43
C VAL A 236 -21.62 -10.94 18.50
N THR A 237 -20.84 -11.90 18.99
CA THR A 237 -19.37 -11.78 19.07
C THR A 237 -18.70 -12.81 18.16
N TYR A 238 -17.74 -12.35 17.40
CA TYR A 238 -16.87 -13.14 16.53
C TYR A 238 -15.45 -13.11 17.06
N GLN A 239 -14.77 -14.24 17.06
CA GLN A 239 -13.39 -14.35 17.51
C GLN A 239 -12.47 -14.76 16.37
N PHE A 240 -11.38 -14.03 16.19
CA PHE A 240 -10.37 -14.26 15.17
C PHE A 240 -9.02 -14.54 15.85
N GLY A 241 -8.49 -15.76 15.68
CA GLY A 241 -7.19 -16.15 16.21
C GLY A 241 -6.06 -15.57 15.35
N ILE A 242 -5.30 -14.63 15.89
CA ILE A 242 -4.30 -13.84 15.15
C ILE A 242 -3.22 -14.74 14.54
N ASP A 243 -2.62 -15.62 15.34
CA ASP A 243 -1.48 -16.43 14.87
C ASP A 243 -1.89 -17.45 13.81
N HIS A 244 -3.07 -18.05 13.95
CA HIS A 244 -3.61 -18.93 12.92
C HIS A 244 -3.88 -18.17 11.60
N LEU A 245 -4.52 -17.00 11.68
CA LEU A 245 -4.85 -16.20 10.50
C LEU A 245 -3.61 -15.59 9.84
N ARG A 246 -2.57 -15.29 10.62
CA ARG A 246 -1.26 -14.90 10.06
C ARG A 246 -0.65 -16.03 9.24
N ASP A 247 -0.73 -17.28 9.70
CA ASP A 247 -0.24 -18.43 8.95
C ASP A 247 -1.05 -18.65 7.66
N VAL A 248 -2.37 -18.48 7.72
CA VAL A 248 -3.23 -18.53 6.52
C VAL A 248 -2.84 -17.42 5.53
N TRP A 249 -2.67 -16.20 6.00
CA TRP A 249 -2.26 -15.03 5.20
C TRP A 249 -0.90 -15.27 4.50
N TYR A 250 0.05 -15.85 5.18
CA TYR A 250 1.39 -16.12 4.63
C TYR A 250 1.44 -17.38 3.74
N THR A 251 0.49 -18.30 3.87
CA THR A 251 0.50 -19.62 3.20
C THR A 251 0.59 -19.49 1.67
N THR A 252 -0.10 -18.55 1.05
CA THR A 252 -0.06 -18.38 -0.42
C THR A 252 1.35 -18.05 -0.89
N SER A 253 2.03 -17.14 -0.23
CA SER A 253 3.44 -16.80 -0.52
C SER A 253 4.37 -17.99 -0.30
N TYR A 254 4.16 -18.76 0.75
CA TYR A 254 4.91 -19.98 1.03
C TYR A 254 4.74 -21.04 -0.07
N LEU A 255 3.51 -21.27 -0.55
CA LEU A 255 3.25 -22.24 -1.61
C LEU A 255 3.91 -21.86 -2.94
N LEU A 256 3.99 -20.58 -3.26
CA LEU A 256 4.72 -20.08 -4.43
C LEU A 256 6.23 -20.22 -4.23
N ASP A 257 6.72 -19.85 -3.06
CA ASP A 257 8.14 -19.93 -2.70
C ASP A 257 8.69 -21.37 -2.81
N ARG A 258 7.91 -22.36 -2.37
CA ARG A 258 8.26 -23.79 -2.53
C ARG A 258 8.52 -24.21 -3.97
N LYS A 259 7.90 -23.55 -4.95
CA LYS A 259 8.09 -23.86 -6.37
C LYS A 259 9.33 -23.19 -6.98
N GLN A 260 9.85 -22.17 -6.33
CA GLN A 260 10.93 -21.31 -6.85
C GLN A 260 12.24 -21.50 -6.09
N SER A 261 12.17 -21.86 -4.82
CA SER A 261 13.33 -21.94 -3.94
C SER A 261 13.94 -23.34 -3.93
N PHE A 262 15.24 -23.39 -3.58
CA PHE A 262 15.93 -24.64 -3.30
C PHE A 262 15.24 -25.41 -2.16
N ASN A 263 15.29 -26.74 -2.22
CA ASN A 263 14.59 -27.63 -1.28
C ASN A 263 14.85 -27.27 0.19
N GLY A 264 13.77 -27.12 0.95
CA GLY A 264 13.78 -26.84 2.39
C GLY A 264 13.94 -25.35 2.74
N CYS A 265 14.23 -24.46 1.77
CA CYS A 265 14.39 -23.02 2.08
C CYS A 265 13.06 -22.32 2.34
N ALA A 266 12.02 -22.67 1.59
CA ALA A 266 10.70 -22.11 1.77
C ALA A 266 10.09 -22.53 3.12
N GLU A 267 10.26 -23.79 3.49
CA GLU A 267 9.83 -24.34 4.77
C GLU A 267 10.49 -23.58 5.93
N LYS A 268 11.81 -23.41 5.87
CA LYS A 268 12.55 -22.66 6.90
C LYS A 268 12.08 -21.20 7.03
N ARG A 269 11.79 -20.54 5.90
CA ARG A 269 11.24 -19.16 5.93
C ARG A 269 9.85 -19.14 6.55
N PHE A 270 8.98 -20.09 6.22
CA PHE A 270 7.65 -20.19 6.79
C PHE A 270 7.67 -20.48 8.29
N GLU A 271 8.59 -21.29 8.77
CA GLU A 271 8.75 -21.57 10.20
C GLU A 271 9.32 -20.36 10.95
N ASN A 272 10.25 -19.64 10.34
CA ASN A 272 11.01 -18.57 11.00
C ASN A 272 10.39 -17.18 10.89
N TYR A 273 9.51 -16.88 9.93
CA TYR A 273 9.01 -15.52 9.72
C TYR A 273 8.32 -14.91 10.95
N LYS A 274 7.79 -15.75 11.83
CA LYS A 274 7.13 -15.35 13.08
C LYS A 274 8.09 -14.86 14.17
N GLN A 275 9.37 -15.18 14.05
CA GLN A 275 10.38 -15.02 15.11
C GLN A 275 11.61 -14.24 14.64
N GLN A 276 11.49 -13.46 13.58
CA GLN A 276 12.58 -12.64 13.08
C GLN A 276 12.35 -11.17 13.43
N PRO A 277 12.75 -10.71 14.62
CA PRO A 277 12.82 -9.29 14.86
C PRO A 277 13.83 -8.70 13.88
N LEU A 278 13.41 -7.67 13.14
CA LEU A 278 14.32 -6.92 12.28
C LEU A 278 15.22 -6.05 13.18
N GLU A 279 16.30 -6.62 13.64
CA GLU A 279 17.32 -5.91 14.41
C GLU A 279 18.44 -5.49 13.45
N LEU A 280 18.59 -4.20 13.25
CA LEU A 280 19.69 -3.61 12.51
C LEU A 280 20.77 -3.22 13.50
N ALA A 281 21.86 -4.00 13.55
CA ALA A 281 23.04 -3.69 14.32
C ALA A 281 24.11 -3.07 13.38
N PHE A 282 24.43 -1.82 13.60
CA PHE A 282 25.57 -1.18 12.96
C PHE A 282 26.79 -1.26 13.86
N GLY A 283 27.95 -1.54 13.29
CA GLY A 283 29.21 -1.47 14.02
C GLY A 283 29.46 -0.05 14.57
N PRO A 284 30.21 0.10 15.67
CA PRO A 284 30.47 1.39 16.30
C PRO A 284 31.13 2.41 15.37
N GLU A 285 31.81 1.92 14.35
CA GLU A 285 32.46 2.72 13.30
C GLU A 285 31.48 3.28 12.26
N PHE A 286 30.25 2.75 12.19
CA PHE A 286 29.31 3.11 11.13
C PHE A 286 28.75 4.52 11.34
N THR A 287 29.07 5.43 10.41
CA THR A 287 28.62 6.82 10.47
C THR A 287 27.38 7.11 9.63
N GLY A 288 26.98 6.18 8.75
CA GLY A 288 25.89 6.39 7.78
C GLY A 288 26.26 7.36 6.63
N LYS A 289 27.52 7.79 6.54
CA LYS A 289 27.97 8.77 5.52
C LYS A 289 28.77 8.09 4.42
N LEU A 290 28.56 8.49 3.17
CA LEU A 290 29.30 7.98 2.01
C LEU A 290 30.81 8.19 2.14
N ALA A 291 31.25 9.27 2.77
CA ALA A 291 32.67 9.58 2.98
C ALA A 291 33.41 8.48 3.77
N GLN A 292 32.73 7.72 4.63
CA GLN A 292 33.29 6.58 5.36
C GLN A 292 33.84 5.51 4.41
N TYR A 293 33.26 5.38 3.24
CA TYR A 293 33.63 4.39 2.22
C TYR A 293 34.48 5.00 1.09
N GLY A 294 35.02 6.19 1.30
CA GLY A 294 35.79 6.90 0.26
C GLY A 294 34.95 7.43 -0.90
N LEU A 295 33.61 7.43 -0.75
CA LEU A 295 32.70 7.89 -1.79
C LEU A 295 32.42 9.39 -1.63
N ASN A 296 32.61 10.15 -2.70
CA ASN A 296 32.37 11.60 -2.72
C ASN A 296 31.24 11.95 -3.70
N PRO A 297 29.97 12.17 -3.24
CA PRO A 297 28.89 12.58 -4.11
C PRO A 297 29.04 13.98 -4.72
N ASN A 298 30.01 14.76 -4.25
CA ASN A 298 30.28 16.11 -4.74
C ASN A 298 31.57 16.19 -5.58
N ARG A 299 32.10 15.03 -6.00
CA ARG A 299 33.33 15.01 -6.86
C ARG A 299 33.10 15.84 -8.13
N ARG A 300 34.04 16.73 -8.44
CA ARG A 300 34.00 17.58 -9.63
C ARG A 300 35.14 17.25 -10.60
N GLU A 301 36.17 16.66 -10.10
CA GLU A 301 37.39 16.35 -10.89
C GLU A 301 37.25 14.99 -11.57
N ALA A 302 37.80 14.89 -12.79
CA ALA A 302 37.89 13.64 -13.50
C ALA A 302 38.89 12.71 -12.82
N SER A 303 38.55 11.43 -12.70
CA SER A 303 39.44 10.41 -12.12
C SER A 303 40.39 9.81 -13.14
N GLY A 304 40.10 9.96 -14.43
CA GLY A 304 40.80 9.29 -15.51
C GLY A 304 40.32 7.87 -15.81
N LEU A 305 39.58 7.25 -14.89
CA LEU A 305 38.97 5.94 -15.10
C LEU A 305 37.64 6.11 -15.85
N LYS A 306 37.54 5.51 -17.01
CA LYS A 306 36.36 5.71 -17.89
C LYS A 306 35.40 4.52 -17.84
N ALA A 307 34.11 4.79 -17.71
CA ALA A 307 33.03 3.85 -17.89
C ALA A 307 32.02 4.35 -18.93
N ALA A 308 31.36 3.45 -19.64
CA ALA A 308 30.28 3.78 -20.56
C ALA A 308 29.03 2.99 -20.21
N VAL A 309 27.92 3.69 -20.07
CA VAL A 309 26.60 3.08 -20.00
C VAL A 309 26.04 3.04 -21.42
N ILE A 310 25.84 1.82 -21.94
CA ILE A 310 25.25 1.60 -23.26
C ILE A 310 23.77 1.36 -23.06
N ARG A 311 22.95 2.10 -23.81
CA ARG A 311 21.49 1.98 -23.73
C ARG A 311 20.83 1.93 -25.10
N GLU A 312 19.75 1.19 -25.17
CA GLU A 312 18.83 1.19 -26.28
C GLU A 312 17.60 2.06 -25.98
N LYS A 313 16.75 2.27 -26.98
CA LYS A 313 15.47 2.94 -26.81
C LYS A 313 14.60 2.13 -25.84
N GLY A 314 14.12 2.77 -24.77
CA GLY A 314 13.30 2.13 -23.74
C GLY A 314 14.09 1.50 -22.58
N THR A 315 15.42 1.63 -22.56
CA THR A 315 16.23 1.26 -21.38
C THR A 315 15.85 2.13 -20.18
N ASN A 316 15.72 1.49 -19.02
CA ASN A 316 15.50 2.15 -17.74
C ASN A 316 16.75 2.02 -16.85
N SER A 317 16.85 2.89 -15.85
CA SER A 317 17.93 2.90 -14.83
C SER A 317 19.33 3.24 -15.37
N GLU A 318 19.43 3.81 -16.57
CA GLU A 318 20.70 4.26 -17.12
C GLU A 318 21.32 5.40 -16.30
N ARG A 319 20.50 6.26 -15.71
CA ARG A 319 20.95 7.37 -14.85
C ARG A 319 21.47 6.87 -13.52
N GLU A 320 20.75 5.96 -12.90
CA GLU A 320 21.12 5.31 -11.65
C GLU A 320 22.42 4.53 -11.81
N MET A 321 22.57 3.80 -12.91
CA MET A 321 23.80 3.08 -13.23
C MET A 321 24.97 4.05 -13.46
N ALA A 322 24.75 5.13 -14.21
CA ALA A 322 25.76 6.16 -14.43
C ALA A 322 26.19 6.81 -13.10
N TYR A 323 25.23 7.09 -12.22
CA TYR A 323 25.50 7.65 -10.91
C TYR A 323 26.27 6.69 -10.00
N ALA A 324 25.92 5.40 -10.00
CA ALA A 324 26.63 4.37 -9.24
C ALA A 324 28.11 4.26 -9.70
N PHE A 325 28.35 4.22 -11.00
CA PHE A 325 29.72 4.24 -11.53
C PHE A 325 30.47 5.52 -11.16
N TRP A 326 29.81 6.67 -11.23
CA TRP A 326 30.41 7.93 -10.86
C TRP A 326 30.76 7.99 -9.37
N LEU A 327 29.89 7.49 -8.49
CA LEU A 327 30.19 7.33 -7.06
C LEU A 327 31.38 6.37 -6.83
N ALA A 328 31.44 5.29 -7.58
CA ALA A 328 32.55 4.33 -7.53
C ALA A 328 33.90 4.90 -8.10
N GLY A 329 33.88 6.14 -8.56
CA GLY A 329 35.11 6.83 -9.00
C GLY A 329 35.34 6.84 -10.52
N PHE A 330 34.39 6.39 -11.34
CA PHE A 330 34.54 6.44 -12.81
C PHE A 330 34.08 7.77 -13.41
N ASP A 331 34.68 8.13 -14.53
CA ASP A 331 34.20 9.19 -15.42
C ASP A 331 33.26 8.57 -16.45
N VAL A 332 31.96 8.80 -16.29
CA VAL A 332 30.91 8.05 -16.99
C VAL A 332 30.51 8.76 -18.29
N LYS A 333 30.37 7.99 -19.37
CA LYS A 333 29.75 8.41 -20.62
C LYS A 333 28.46 7.64 -20.88
N ASP A 334 27.40 8.37 -21.08
CA ASP A 334 26.14 7.81 -21.58
C ASP A 334 26.20 7.70 -23.11
N ARG A 335 25.89 6.52 -23.66
CA ARG A 335 25.92 6.20 -25.09
C ARG A 335 24.67 5.46 -25.52
N SER A 336 23.86 6.05 -26.40
CA SER A 336 22.79 5.31 -27.07
C SER A 336 23.35 4.51 -28.25
N GLU A 337 22.80 3.34 -28.52
CA GLU A 337 23.20 2.50 -29.66
C GLU A 337 22.92 3.15 -31.03
N GLU A 338 21.95 4.01 -31.13
CA GLU A 338 21.63 4.77 -32.36
C GLU A 338 22.84 5.58 -32.89
N ARG A 339 23.82 5.87 -32.05
CA ARG A 339 25.07 6.55 -32.46
C ARG A 339 26.19 5.59 -32.92
N ARG A 340 26.00 4.28 -32.84
CA ARG A 340 26.95 3.28 -33.29
C ARG A 340 26.88 2.99 -34.80
N VAL A 341 25.74 3.21 -35.42
CA VAL A 341 25.46 2.85 -36.84
C VAL A 341 26.03 3.87 -37.83
N GLY A 342 26.69 4.92 -37.40
CA GLY A 342 27.14 6.01 -38.23
C GLY A 342 28.67 6.28 -38.23
N LYS A 343 29.53 5.27 -37.96
CA LYS A 343 30.98 5.37 -38.15
C LYS A 343 31.56 4.07 -38.64
#